data_cceb5f08332b6ef40a780310763473e7
#
_entry.id   cceb5f08332b6ef40a780310763473e7
#
_cell.length_a   1.000
_cell.length_b   1.000
_cell.length_c   1.000
_cell.angle_alpha   90.00
_cell.angle_beta   90.00
_cell.angle_gamma   90.00
#
_symmetry.space_group_name_H-M   'P 1'
#
loop_
_entity.id
_entity.type
_entity.pdbx_description
1 polymer ?
#
loop_
_entity_poly.entity_id
_entity_poly.type
_entity_poly.pdbx_seq_one_letter_code
_entity_poly.pdbx_strand_id
1 'polypeptide(L)'
;MADKKISELTAITAANITGSEDIPLVQTGTTKKTSLTDVQHYIINHLDPTTLTVTDGETYDLGAAIYDEAELIVLSWSGAAGTATLTLPDVTASKNLNRTKRFITDSTFSNSTHANLTPYGSQNIDGANSAFDLNRAYEGIKIWGDGTEWFIIQKKA
;
A
#
# COMPACT_ATOMS: atom_id res chain seq x y z
N MET A 1 24.98 -20.54 -30.25
CA MET A 1 24.48 -19.18 -30.57
C MET A 1 25.46 -18.18 -29.96
N ALA A 2 25.90 -17.19 -30.74
CA ALA A 2 26.75 -16.13 -30.18
C ALA A 2 25.88 -15.21 -29.30
N ASP A 3 26.36 -14.88 -28.10
CA ASP A 3 25.68 -13.95 -27.22
C ASP A 3 25.71 -12.55 -27.85
N LYS A 4 24.53 -11.99 -28.11
CA LYS A 4 24.40 -10.61 -28.61
C LYS A 4 24.54 -9.63 -27.45
N LYS A 5 25.31 -8.56 -27.66
CA LYS A 5 25.31 -7.42 -26.73
C LYS A 5 23.94 -6.71 -26.79
N ILE A 6 23.54 -6.10 -25.67
CA ILE A 6 22.27 -5.34 -25.60
C ILE A 6 22.18 -4.27 -26.71
N SER A 7 23.31 -3.64 -27.08
CA SER A 7 23.40 -2.66 -28.18
C SER A 7 23.18 -3.25 -29.58
N GLU A 8 23.18 -4.58 -29.71
CA GLU A 8 22.97 -5.29 -30.98
C GLU A 8 21.52 -5.78 -31.15
N LEU A 9 20.65 -5.51 -30.17
CA LEU A 9 19.26 -5.88 -30.22
C LEU A 9 18.49 -4.85 -31.06
N THR A 10 17.60 -5.36 -31.89
CA THR A 10 16.69 -4.50 -32.66
C THR A 10 15.72 -3.80 -31.72
N ALA A 11 15.56 -2.48 -31.87
CA ALA A 11 14.59 -1.74 -31.07
C ALA A 11 13.18 -2.27 -31.32
N ILE A 12 12.45 -2.53 -30.23
CA ILE A 12 11.03 -2.92 -30.29
C ILE A 12 10.20 -1.64 -30.41
N THR A 13 9.29 -1.59 -31.36
CA THR A 13 8.31 -0.51 -31.49
C THR A 13 7.08 -0.81 -30.61
N ALA A 14 6.38 0.24 -30.16
CA ALA A 14 5.18 0.08 -29.33
C ALA A 14 4.10 -0.83 -29.98
N ALA A 15 4.03 -0.86 -31.30
CA ALA A 15 3.10 -1.72 -32.04
C ALA A 15 3.43 -3.22 -31.93
N ASN A 16 4.65 -3.57 -31.56
CA ASN A 16 5.13 -4.95 -31.42
C ASN A 16 5.18 -5.42 -29.97
N ILE A 17 4.70 -4.61 -29.02
CA ILE A 17 4.64 -4.96 -27.61
C ILE A 17 3.28 -5.59 -27.33
N THR A 18 3.27 -6.87 -27.02
CA THR A 18 2.06 -7.66 -26.76
C THR A 18 1.81 -7.90 -25.28
N GLY A 19 2.80 -7.58 -24.42
CA GLY A 19 2.77 -7.84 -22.99
C GLY A 19 3.32 -9.21 -22.58
N SER A 20 3.54 -10.11 -23.55
CA SER A 20 4.10 -11.45 -23.29
C SER A 20 5.62 -11.51 -23.44
N GLU A 21 6.26 -10.37 -23.77
CA GLU A 21 7.71 -10.28 -23.93
C GLU A 21 8.43 -10.56 -22.63
N ASP A 22 9.49 -11.37 -22.72
CA ASP A 22 10.37 -11.68 -21.59
C ASP A 22 11.36 -10.52 -21.35
N ILE A 23 11.36 -9.99 -20.13
CA ILE A 23 12.37 -9.02 -19.65
C ILE A 23 13.41 -9.78 -18.84
N PRO A 24 14.69 -9.77 -19.24
CA PRO A 24 15.74 -10.38 -18.46
C PRO A 24 16.00 -9.53 -17.19
N LEU A 25 15.98 -10.17 -16.04
CA LEU A 25 16.32 -9.58 -14.74
C LEU A 25 17.50 -10.35 -14.13
N VAL A 26 18.40 -9.63 -13.48
CA VAL A 26 19.47 -10.25 -12.67
C VAL A 26 19.08 -10.10 -11.20
N GLN A 27 18.81 -11.22 -10.54
CA GLN A 27 18.53 -11.27 -9.11
C GLN A 27 19.53 -12.20 -8.43
N THR A 28 20.28 -11.67 -7.46
CA THR A 28 21.29 -12.44 -6.70
C THR A 28 22.29 -13.19 -7.59
N GLY A 29 22.73 -12.54 -8.69
CA GLY A 29 23.69 -13.14 -9.63
C GLY A 29 23.11 -14.17 -10.61
N THR A 30 21.81 -14.44 -10.53
CA THR A 30 21.12 -15.36 -11.45
C THR A 30 20.23 -14.56 -12.41
N THR A 31 20.40 -14.82 -13.72
CA THR A 31 19.50 -14.24 -14.72
C THR A 31 18.15 -14.94 -14.64
N LYS A 32 17.11 -14.16 -14.39
CA LYS A 32 15.69 -14.56 -14.43
C LYS A 32 15.00 -13.75 -15.50
N LYS A 33 13.79 -14.15 -15.84
CA LYS A 33 12.94 -13.40 -16.76
C LYS A 33 11.57 -13.15 -16.13
N THR A 34 10.98 -12.02 -16.48
CA THR A 34 9.58 -11.69 -16.17
C THR A 34 8.92 -11.16 -17.43
N SER A 35 7.62 -11.22 -17.53
CA SER A 35 6.91 -10.64 -18.66
C SER A 35 6.64 -9.14 -18.43
N LEU A 36 6.42 -8.39 -19.52
CA LEU A 36 5.91 -7.01 -19.42
C LEU A 36 4.57 -6.96 -18.72
N THR A 37 3.72 -7.98 -18.91
CA THR A 37 2.44 -8.10 -18.23
C THR A 37 2.62 -8.22 -16.72
N ASP A 38 3.60 -9.00 -16.24
CA ASP A 38 3.87 -9.11 -14.80
C ASP A 38 4.36 -7.79 -14.22
N VAL A 39 5.23 -7.06 -14.93
CA VAL A 39 5.68 -5.72 -14.53
C VAL A 39 4.52 -4.73 -14.51
N GLN A 40 3.66 -4.77 -15.52
CA GLN A 40 2.46 -3.93 -15.60
C GLN A 40 1.50 -4.23 -14.46
N HIS A 41 1.22 -5.51 -14.17
CA HIS A 41 0.38 -5.93 -13.07
C HIS A 41 0.96 -5.46 -11.73
N TYR A 42 2.28 -5.58 -11.53
CA TYR A 42 2.92 -5.07 -10.33
C TYR A 42 2.71 -3.57 -10.16
N ILE A 43 2.92 -2.77 -11.21
CA ILE A 43 2.73 -1.32 -11.19
C ILE A 43 1.26 -0.96 -10.95
N ILE A 44 0.32 -1.59 -11.67
CA ILE A 44 -1.11 -1.31 -11.58
C ILE A 44 -1.62 -1.66 -10.18
N ASN A 45 -1.30 -2.85 -9.66
CA ASN A 45 -1.76 -3.29 -8.34
C ASN A 45 -1.24 -2.40 -7.19
N HIS A 46 -0.10 -1.70 -7.39
CA HIS A 46 0.38 -0.71 -6.42
C HIS A 46 -0.30 0.66 -6.54
N LEU A 47 -0.90 0.95 -7.69
CA LEU A 47 -1.59 2.21 -7.97
C LEU A 47 -3.11 2.12 -7.75
N ASP A 48 -3.68 0.92 -7.85
CA ASP A 48 -5.12 0.72 -7.67
C ASP A 48 -5.51 0.86 -6.19
N PRO A 49 -6.57 1.61 -5.89
CA PRO A 49 -7.10 1.70 -4.53
C PRO A 49 -7.59 0.34 -4.06
N THR A 50 -7.17 -0.07 -2.87
CA THR A 50 -7.74 -1.24 -2.20
C THR A 50 -8.88 -0.80 -1.29
N THR A 51 -10.06 -1.40 -1.43
CA THR A 51 -11.17 -1.14 -0.52
C THR A 51 -11.12 -2.11 0.66
N LEU A 52 -11.18 -1.57 1.87
CA LEU A 52 -11.32 -2.32 3.11
C LEU A 52 -12.65 -1.97 3.75
N THR A 53 -13.55 -2.96 3.82
CA THR A 53 -14.79 -2.84 4.58
C THR A 53 -14.54 -3.18 6.04
N VAL A 54 -14.83 -2.25 6.94
CA VAL A 54 -14.61 -2.37 8.39
C VAL A 54 -15.94 -2.45 9.15
N THR A 55 -15.92 -3.15 10.28
CA THR A 55 -17.08 -3.36 11.15
C THR A 55 -16.72 -3.13 12.60
N ASP A 56 -17.73 -2.88 13.44
CA ASP A 56 -17.57 -2.67 14.87
C ASP A 56 -16.85 -3.83 15.58
N GLY A 57 -15.92 -3.49 16.45
CA GLY A 57 -15.16 -4.43 17.29
C GLY A 57 -14.06 -5.22 16.57
N GLU A 58 -13.97 -5.12 15.22
CA GLU A 58 -12.99 -5.89 14.46
C GLU A 58 -11.62 -5.19 14.39
N THR A 59 -10.58 -6.03 14.27
CA THR A 59 -9.20 -5.57 14.09
C THR A 59 -8.68 -6.06 12.73
N TYR A 60 -8.12 -5.14 11.97
CA TYR A 60 -7.56 -5.37 10.64
C TYR A 60 -6.07 -5.13 10.63
N ASP A 61 -5.30 -6.14 10.23
CA ASP A 61 -3.85 -6.02 10.06
C ASP A 61 -3.52 -5.46 8.65
N LEU A 62 -3.08 -4.22 8.60
CA LEU A 62 -2.68 -3.56 7.35
C LEU A 62 -1.28 -3.99 6.88
N GLY A 63 -0.56 -4.81 7.67
CA GLY A 63 0.64 -5.52 7.26
C GLY A 63 0.37 -6.84 6.54
N ALA A 64 -0.88 -7.31 6.51
CA ALA A 64 -1.27 -8.45 5.69
C ALA A 64 -1.09 -8.16 4.20
N ALA A 65 -0.69 -9.17 3.43
CA ALA A 65 -0.22 -9.02 2.04
C ALA A 65 -1.16 -8.18 1.15
N ILE A 66 -2.48 -8.35 1.29
CA ILE A 66 -3.47 -7.63 0.47
C ILE A 66 -3.50 -6.11 0.75
N TYR A 67 -3.20 -5.68 1.98
CA TYR A 67 -3.21 -4.27 2.35
C TYR A 67 -1.81 -3.69 2.42
N ASP A 68 -0.82 -4.54 2.68
CA ASP A 68 0.55 -4.10 2.85
C ASP A 68 1.08 -3.45 1.57
N GLU A 69 0.80 -4.03 0.41
CA GLU A 69 1.26 -3.50 -0.88
C GLU A 69 0.46 -2.28 -1.36
N ALA A 70 -0.77 -2.09 -0.89
CA ALA A 70 -1.62 -0.97 -1.31
C ALA A 70 -1.06 0.39 -0.83
N GLU A 71 -0.88 1.32 -1.76
CA GLU A 71 -0.53 2.71 -1.41
C GLU A 71 -1.77 3.51 -0.97
N LEU A 72 -2.94 3.23 -1.55
CA LEU A 72 -4.21 3.87 -1.21
C LEU A 72 -5.22 2.83 -0.73
N ILE A 73 -5.72 3.02 0.49
CA ILE A 73 -6.77 2.20 1.09
C ILE A 73 -8.02 3.07 1.27
N VAL A 74 -9.10 2.67 0.62
CA VAL A 74 -10.43 3.28 0.79
C VAL A 74 -11.17 2.48 1.86
N LEU A 75 -11.56 3.16 2.93
CA LEU A 75 -12.26 2.57 4.06
C LEU A 75 -13.77 2.75 3.89
N SER A 76 -14.52 1.68 4.02
CA SER A 76 -15.99 1.65 3.98
C SER A 76 -16.50 1.00 5.25
N TRP A 77 -17.52 1.59 5.89
CA TRP A 77 -18.13 1.03 7.09
C TRP A 77 -19.30 0.11 6.75
N SER A 78 -19.40 -1.01 7.45
CA SER A 78 -20.54 -1.93 7.35
C SER A 78 -21.05 -2.35 8.73
N GLY A 79 -22.35 -2.41 8.91
CA GLY A 79 -22.98 -2.90 10.14
C GLY A 79 -23.35 -1.80 11.15
N ALA A 80 -23.41 -2.17 12.44
CA ALA A 80 -23.81 -1.29 13.52
C ALA A 80 -22.77 -0.16 13.75
N ALA A 81 -23.19 0.89 14.46
CA ALA A 81 -22.30 1.94 14.93
C ALA A 81 -21.28 1.37 15.93
N GLY A 82 -20.04 1.85 15.87
CA GLY A 82 -18.96 1.42 16.74
C GLY A 82 -17.58 1.81 16.25
N THR A 83 -16.56 1.08 16.69
CA THR A 83 -15.14 1.38 16.42
C THR A 83 -14.44 0.15 15.87
N ALA A 84 -13.77 0.31 14.72
CA ALA A 84 -12.82 -0.69 14.20
C ALA A 84 -11.38 -0.30 14.54
N THR A 85 -10.48 -1.28 14.59
CA THR A 85 -9.04 -1.05 14.78
C THR A 85 -8.29 -1.42 13.50
N LEU A 86 -7.45 -0.51 13.02
CA LEU A 86 -6.59 -0.71 11.87
C LEU A 86 -5.13 -0.68 12.34
N THR A 87 -4.46 -1.83 12.38
CA THR A 87 -3.06 -1.90 12.80
C THR A 87 -2.15 -1.64 11.60
N LEU A 88 -1.32 -0.60 11.69
CA LEU A 88 -0.33 -0.28 10.66
C LEU A 88 0.71 -1.40 10.50
N PRO A 89 1.36 -1.51 9.34
CA PRO A 89 2.49 -2.42 9.18
C PRO A 89 3.64 -2.05 10.09
N ASP A 90 4.50 -3.03 10.39
CA ASP A 90 5.77 -2.79 11.08
C ASP A 90 6.65 -1.81 10.29
N VAL A 91 6.80 -0.58 10.78
CA VAL A 91 7.58 0.47 10.11
C VAL A 91 9.07 0.14 10.04
N THR A 92 9.58 -0.71 10.95
CA THR A 92 11.00 -1.11 10.96
C THR A 92 11.34 -2.16 9.91
N ALA A 93 10.32 -2.80 9.32
CA ALA A 93 10.54 -3.69 8.18
C ALA A 93 11.12 -2.90 7.00
N SER A 94 12.19 -3.41 6.39
CA SER A 94 12.94 -2.70 5.33
C SER A 94 12.07 -2.25 4.15
N LYS A 95 10.98 -2.97 3.86
CA LYS A 95 9.99 -2.63 2.82
C LYS A 95 9.16 -1.38 3.15
N ASN A 96 9.11 -0.97 4.42
CA ASN A 96 8.34 0.18 4.89
C ASN A 96 9.19 1.45 5.09
N LEU A 97 10.51 1.33 4.95
CA LEU A 97 11.42 2.48 4.95
C LEU A 97 11.12 3.39 3.75
N ASN A 98 10.92 4.67 4.00
CA ASN A 98 10.54 5.70 3.01
C ASN A 98 9.21 5.43 2.29
N ARG A 99 8.40 4.53 2.81
CA ARG A 99 7.11 4.20 2.23
C ARG A 99 6.03 5.19 2.63
N THR A 100 5.11 5.47 1.72
CA THR A 100 3.90 6.22 2.02
C THR A 100 2.68 5.32 1.92
N LYS A 101 1.69 5.59 2.80
CA LYS A 101 0.35 5.01 2.72
C LYS A 101 -0.69 6.12 2.82
N ARG A 102 -1.79 5.95 2.12
CA ARG A 102 -2.93 6.88 2.13
C ARG A 102 -4.18 6.13 2.55
N PHE A 103 -4.97 6.77 3.40
CA PHE A 103 -6.26 6.27 3.85
C PHE A 103 -7.31 7.32 3.54
N ILE A 104 -8.45 6.91 3.01
CA ILE A 104 -9.61 7.76 2.77
C ILE A 104 -10.84 7.00 3.25
N THR A 105 -11.67 7.64 4.07
CA THR A 105 -12.98 7.14 4.45
C THR A 105 -14.01 7.49 3.38
N ASP A 106 -15.00 6.63 3.19
CA ASP A 106 -16.13 6.92 2.32
C ASP A 106 -17.29 7.63 3.08
N SER A 107 -18.46 7.73 2.46
CA SER A 107 -19.64 8.39 3.02
C SER A 107 -20.26 7.67 4.22
N THR A 108 -19.83 6.44 4.51
CA THR A 108 -20.39 5.61 5.60
C THR A 108 -19.75 5.90 6.96
N PHE A 109 -18.66 6.66 6.98
CA PHE A 109 -17.96 7.07 8.20
C PHE A 109 -18.60 8.28 8.86
N SER A 110 -18.58 8.29 10.20
CA SER A 110 -19.13 9.36 11.06
C SER A 110 -18.50 9.25 12.45
N ASN A 111 -18.85 10.16 13.37
CA ASN A 111 -18.42 10.04 14.79
C ASN A 111 -18.89 8.75 15.49
N SER A 112 -19.92 8.09 14.95
CA SER A 112 -20.43 6.84 15.51
C SER A 112 -20.01 5.59 14.74
N THR A 113 -19.41 5.74 13.56
CA THR A 113 -18.88 4.69 12.71
C THR A 113 -17.46 5.08 12.30
N HIS A 114 -16.46 4.69 13.07
CA HIS A 114 -15.11 5.20 12.92
C HIS A 114 -14.04 4.12 13.08
N ALA A 115 -12.84 4.40 12.63
CA ALA A 115 -11.71 3.49 12.72
C ALA A 115 -10.50 4.15 13.36
N ASN A 116 -9.88 3.45 14.31
CA ASN A 116 -8.64 3.82 14.95
C ASN A 116 -7.46 3.26 14.17
N LEU A 117 -6.69 4.11 13.53
CA LEU A 117 -5.42 3.73 12.93
C LEU A 117 -4.35 3.65 14.01
N THR A 118 -3.93 2.44 14.35
CA THR A 118 -3.06 2.12 15.48
C THR A 118 -1.66 1.76 14.99
N PRO A 119 -0.59 2.25 15.61
CA PRO A 119 0.76 1.82 15.26
C PRO A 119 0.98 0.33 15.59
N TYR A 120 1.92 -0.30 14.92
CA TYR A 120 2.30 -1.68 15.18
C TYR A 120 3.07 -1.79 16.50
N GLY A 121 2.63 -2.66 17.40
CA GLY A 121 3.32 -2.92 18.67
C GLY A 121 3.53 -1.66 19.51
N SER A 122 4.80 -1.35 19.81
CA SER A 122 5.21 -0.16 20.60
C SER A 122 5.70 1.00 19.70
N GLN A 123 5.47 0.93 18.40
CA GLN A 123 5.86 2.01 17.48
C GLN A 123 4.98 3.25 17.66
N ASN A 124 5.34 4.33 16.99
CA ASN A 124 4.65 5.62 17.13
C ASN A 124 4.02 6.08 15.81
N ILE A 125 3.02 6.95 15.95
CA ILE A 125 2.55 7.87 14.92
C ILE A 125 2.79 9.28 15.45
N ASP A 126 3.57 10.11 14.73
CA ASP A 126 3.94 11.48 15.13
C ASP A 126 4.51 11.54 16.57
N GLY A 127 5.40 10.62 16.95
CA GLY A 127 6.07 10.58 18.25
C GLY A 127 5.23 9.99 19.40
N ALA A 128 4.02 9.52 19.14
CA ALA A 128 3.14 8.94 20.16
C ALA A 128 2.69 7.53 19.81
N ASN A 129 2.74 6.60 20.78
CA ASN A 129 2.11 5.29 20.67
C ASN A 129 0.61 5.41 20.97
N SER A 130 -0.09 6.15 20.10
CA SER A 130 -1.54 6.37 20.18
C SER A 130 -2.18 6.24 18.82
N ALA A 131 -3.44 5.84 18.81
CA ALA A 131 -4.21 5.73 17.59
C ALA A 131 -4.55 7.11 17.00
N PHE A 132 -4.61 7.17 15.68
CA PHE A 132 -5.23 8.28 14.94
C PHE A 132 -6.66 7.87 14.57
N ASP A 133 -7.64 8.71 14.95
CA ASP A 133 -9.05 8.43 14.72
C ASP A 133 -9.53 8.99 13.37
N LEU A 134 -10.07 8.11 12.53
CA LEU A 134 -10.72 8.41 11.25
C LEU A 134 -12.24 8.34 11.48
N ASN A 135 -12.86 9.49 11.75
CA ASN A 135 -14.24 9.58 12.25
C ASN A 135 -15.18 10.46 11.44
N ARG A 136 -14.81 10.80 10.21
CA ARG A 136 -15.64 11.64 9.32
C ARG A 136 -15.74 11.03 7.93
N ALA A 137 -16.83 11.29 7.26
CA ALA A 137 -16.98 10.98 5.84
C ALA A 137 -15.97 11.77 5.01
N TYR A 138 -15.33 11.07 4.06
CA TYR A 138 -14.33 11.64 3.14
C TYR A 138 -13.10 12.26 3.81
N GLU A 139 -12.85 11.91 5.07
CA GLU A 139 -11.60 12.22 5.74
C GLU A 139 -10.46 11.42 5.13
N GLY A 140 -9.28 12.00 5.10
CA GLY A 140 -8.12 11.31 4.55
C GLY A 140 -6.83 11.73 5.22
N ILE A 141 -5.91 10.78 5.32
CA ILE A 141 -4.53 11.04 5.75
C ILE A 141 -3.54 10.38 4.81
N LYS A 142 -2.37 10.99 4.72
CA LYS A 142 -1.18 10.39 4.14
C LYS A 142 -0.11 10.29 5.21
N ILE A 143 0.44 9.10 5.38
CA ILE A 143 1.51 8.82 6.32
C ILE A 143 2.78 8.41 5.59
N TRP A 144 3.93 8.60 6.23
CA TRP A 144 5.25 8.23 5.74
C TRP A 144 6.03 7.54 6.84
N GLY A 145 6.70 6.42 6.52
CA GLY A 145 7.54 5.66 7.45
C GLY A 145 9.02 5.99 7.25
N ASP A 146 9.71 6.37 8.33
CA ASP A 146 11.15 6.65 8.32
C ASP A 146 12.02 5.42 8.69
N GLY A 147 11.36 4.28 9.01
CA GLY A 147 12.02 3.06 9.50
C GLY A 147 12.02 2.96 11.02
N THR A 148 11.52 3.95 11.75
CA THR A 148 11.38 3.94 13.22
C THR A 148 9.96 4.23 13.66
N GLU A 149 9.29 5.16 12.98
CA GLU A 149 7.90 5.54 13.26
C GLU A 149 7.18 6.02 11.99
N TRP A 150 5.86 6.20 12.10
CA TRP A 150 5.02 6.75 11.06
C TRP A 150 4.76 8.23 11.32
N PHE A 151 4.88 9.07 10.29
CA PHE A 151 4.57 10.51 10.33
C PHE A 151 3.35 10.82 9.49
N ILE A 152 2.43 11.61 10.02
CA ILE A 152 1.29 12.13 9.26
C ILE A 152 1.79 13.35 8.48
N ILE A 153 1.92 13.21 7.16
CA ILE A 153 2.44 14.27 6.28
C ILE A 153 1.35 15.05 5.56
N GLN A 154 0.10 14.57 5.60
CA GLN A 154 -1.05 15.28 5.04
C GLN A 154 -2.34 14.81 5.72
N LYS A 155 -3.23 15.76 6.01
CA LYS A 155 -4.59 15.52 6.47
C LYS A 155 -5.60 16.21 5.56
N LYS A 156 -6.72 15.54 5.30
CA LYS A 156 -7.95 16.11 4.74
C LYS A 156 -9.05 15.83 5.77
N ALA A 157 -9.60 16.87 6.37
CA ALA A 157 -10.75 16.79 7.28
C ALA A 157 -12.04 17.10 6.53
#